data_129adc500b01d77391da88358dcec744
#
_entry.id   129adc500b01d77391da88358dcec744
#
_cell.length_a   1.000
_cell.length_b   1.000
_cell.length_c   1.000
_cell.angle_alpha   90.00
_cell.angle_beta   90.00
_cell.angle_gamma   90.00
#
_symmetry.space_group_name_H-M   'P 1'
#
loop_
_entity.id
_entity.type
_entity.pdbx_description
1 polymer ?
#
loop_
_entity_poly.entity_id
_entity_poly.type
_entity_poly.pdbx_seq_one_letter_code
_entity_poly.pdbx_strand_id
1 'polypeptide(L)'
;MQEAQYTAEVQLSGVWAAIGGKYLQSANCVGQTVLRGQEVSREDVEQAESNARLAAMREGKGSTVIKLIPQGFRCGDVMTARPIGLVGPKLEAYVHALYGSKTNADNLKRCIQRAGVEVINYEPHPWAAAQAVLSETEKTCGAAVIDIGAQTTSIIVMAEGRVQFTDVRPWGAEIFTRDLAMVLGISLEEAEELKRNSGECRLSQVIAGEVV
;
A
#
# COMPACT_ATOMS: atom_id res chain seq x y z
N MET A 1 8.24 11.21 19.47
CA MET A 1 6.84 11.40 19.93
C MET A 1 6.70 12.62 20.84
N GLN A 2 7.42 12.71 21.96
CA GLN A 2 7.36 13.89 22.85
C GLN A 2 7.69 15.20 22.11
N GLU A 3 8.74 15.21 21.31
CA GLU A 3 9.13 16.36 20.51
C GLU A 3 8.05 16.75 19.47
N ALA A 4 7.44 15.76 18.80
CA ALA A 4 6.35 16.02 17.85
C ALA A 4 5.10 16.58 18.56
N GLN A 5 4.75 16.07 19.74
CA GLN A 5 3.64 16.61 20.54
C GLN A 5 3.93 18.03 21.03
N TYR A 6 5.18 18.29 21.45
CA TYR A 6 5.62 19.61 21.87
C TYR A 6 5.56 20.63 20.71
N THR A 7 6.09 20.25 19.53
CA THR A 7 6.11 21.11 18.34
C THR A 7 4.71 21.39 17.82
N ALA A 8 3.82 20.41 17.89
CA ALA A 8 2.44 20.55 17.41
C ALA A 8 1.47 21.12 18.48
N GLU A 9 1.94 21.31 19.72
CA GLU A 9 1.13 21.74 20.87
C GLU A 9 -0.11 20.86 21.12
N VAL A 10 0.00 19.54 20.78
CA VAL A 10 -1.10 18.57 20.87
C VAL A 10 -0.69 17.37 21.71
N GLN A 11 -1.57 16.91 22.59
CA GLN A 11 -1.41 15.59 23.24
C GLN A 11 -2.07 14.50 22.39
N LEU A 12 -1.28 13.50 22.00
CA LEU A 12 -1.74 12.36 21.23
C LEU A 12 -2.06 11.18 22.14
N SER A 13 -3.30 10.72 22.14
CA SER A 13 -3.71 9.49 22.83
C SER A 13 -3.56 8.24 21.95
N GLY A 14 -3.60 8.42 20.63
CA GLY A 14 -3.49 7.33 19.68
C GLY A 14 -3.04 7.80 18.30
N VAL A 15 -2.50 6.86 17.53
CA VAL A 15 -1.95 7.11 16.18
C VAL A 15 -2.39 6.04 15.19
N TRP A 16 -2.44 6.42 13.93
CA TRP A 16 -2.48 5.50 12.81
C TRP A 16 -1.04 5.18 12.41
N ALA A 17 -0.70 3.90 12.33
CA ALA A 17 0.64 3.45 12.01
C ALA A 17 0.71 2.95 10.56
N ALA A 18 1.60 3.53 9.76
CA ALA A 18 1.85 3.03 8.41
C ALA A 18 2.71 1.77 8.46
N ILE A 19 2.22 0.69 7.81
CA ILE A 19 2.97 -0.55 7.63
C ILE A 19 3.49 -0.59 6.20
N GLY A 20 4.80 -0.74 6.06
CA GLY A 20 5.49 -0.87 4.78
C GLY A 20 6.57 -1.95 4.83
N GLY A 21 7.47 -1.91 3.84
CA GLY A 21 8.62 -2.79 3.76
C GLY A 21 8.41 -3.99 2.82
N LYS A 22 9.48 -4.71 2.56
CA LYS A 22 9.59 -5.80 1.57
C LYS A 22 8.63 -6.99 1.78
N TYR A 23 7.96 -7.06 2.91
CA TYR A 23 7.01 -8.14 3.24
C TYR A 23 5.56 -7.77 2.96
N LEU A 24 5.31 -6.56 2.46
CA LEU A 24 3.98 -6.17 2.01
C LEU A 24 3.72 -6.83 0.65
N GLN A 25 2.59 -7.51 0.55
CA GLN A 25 2.10 -8.18 -0.66
C GLN A 25 0.69 -7.73 -0.96
N SER A 26 0.25 -7.89 -2.20
CA SER A 26 -1.12 -7.59 -2.57
C SER A 26 -1.71 -8.65 -3.50
N ALA A 27 -3.03 -8.76 -3.51
CA ALA A 27 -3.77 -9.53 -4.49
C ALA A 27 -5.17 -8.94 -4.70
N ASN A 28 -5.67 -9.07 -5.92
CA ASN A 28 -7.08 -8.80 -6.22
C ASN A 28 -7.88 -10.08 -6.01
N CYS A 29 -8.90 -10.00 -5.17
CA CYS A 29 -9.74 -11.13 -4.79
C CYS A 29 -11.19 -10.86 -5.14
N VAL A 30 -11.94 -11.94 -5.43
CA VAL A 30 -13.35 -11.88 -5.81
C VAL A 30 -14.13 -12.83 -4.92
N GLY A 31 -15.21 -12.31 -4.34
CA GLY A 31 -16.25 -13.11 -3.69
C GLY A 31 -17.51 -13.07 -4.53
N GLN A 32 -18.24 -14.17 -4.60
CA GLN A 32 -19.44 -14.25 -5.40
C GLN A 32 -20.61 -14.87 -4.62
N THR A 33 -21.80 -14.41 -4.95
CA THR A 33 -23.08 -14.93 -4.46
C THR A 33 -24.00 -15.18 -5.65
N VAL A 34 -24.69 -16.32 -5.66
CA VAL A 34 -25.64 -16.68 -6.71
C VAL A 34 -26.98 -16.00 -6.40
N LEU A 35 -27.48 -15.25 -7.36
CA LEU A 35 -28.80 -14.63 -7.31
C LEU A 35 -29.83 -15.56 -7.91
N ARG A 36 -30.93 -15.80 -7.22
CA ARG A 36 -32.00 -16.74 -7.68
C ARG A 36 -33.07 -16.03 -8.51
N GLY A 37 -32.64 -15.18 -9.46
CA GLY A 37 -33.55 -14.43 -10.33
C GLY A 37 -34.28 -13.27 -9.67
N GLN A 38 -33.83 -12.87 -8.50
CA GLN A 38 -34.34 -11.72 -7.72
C GLN A 38 -33.40 -10.53 -7.90
N GLU A 39 -33.88 -9.35 -7.52
CA GLU A 39 -33.04 -8.17 -7.41
C GLU A 39 -31.99 -8.37 -6.32
N VAL A 40 -30.83 -7.81 -6.50
CA VAL A 40 -29.75 -7.80 -5.50
C VAL A 40 -30.25 -7.14 -4.23
N SER A 41 -30.28 -7.90 -3.16
CA SER A 41 -30.62 -7.46 -1.81
C SER A 41 -29.38 -6.99 -1.04
N ARG A 42 -29.61 -6.40 0.14
CA ARG A 42 -28.52 -6.06 1.06
C ARG A 42 -27.78 -7.31 1.55
N GLU A 43 -28.51 -8.39 1.80
CA GLU A 43 -27.94 -9.68 2.26
C GLU A 43 -27.03 -10.29 1.21
N ASP A 44 -27.38 -10.18 -0.08
CA ASP A 44 -26.51 -10.64 -1.18
C ASP A 44 -25.20 -9.86 -1.25
N VAL A 45 -25.25 -8.55 -0.99
CA VAL A 45 -24.05 -7.70 -0.92
C VAL A 45 -23.15 -8.13 0.22
N GLU A 46 -23.71 -8.25 1.43
CA GLU A 46 -22.96 -8.69 2.63
C GLU A 46 -22.37 -10.10 2.44
N GLN A 47 -23.09 -11.00 1.79
CA GLN A 47 -22.61 -12.35 1.50
C GLN A 47 -21.45 -12.33 0.47
N ALA A 48 -21.58 -11.54 -0.60
CA ALA A 48 -20.53 -11.39 -1.60
C ALA A 48 -19.25 -10.78 -1.00
N GLU A 49 -19.38 -9.75 -0.18
CA GLU A 49 -18.26 -9.15 0.55
C GLU A 49 -17.62 -10.13 1.54
N SER A 50 -18.41 -10.90 2.28
CA SER A 50 -17.92 -11.95 3.17
C SER A 50 -17.12 -12.99 2.39
N ASN A 51 -17.63 -13.43 1.24
CA ASN A 51 -16.93 -14.38 0.36
C ASN A 51 -15.63 -13.79 -0.20
N ALA A 52 -15.61 -12.50 -0.56
CA ALA A 52 -14.39 -11.81 -1.00
C ALA A 52 -13.34 -11.74 0.12
N ARG A 53 -13.77 -11.47 1.36
CA ARG A 53 -12.89 -11.51 2.53
C ARG A 53 -12.29 -12.91 2.77
N LEU A 54 -13.11 -13.95 2.64
CA LEU A 54 -12.64 -15.33 2.77
C LEU A 54 -11.66 -15.70 1.65
N ALA A 55 -11.92 -15.27 0.42
CA ALA A 55 -11.00 -15.45 -0.71
C ALA A 55 -9.65 -14.76 -0.45
N ALA A 56 -9.67 -13.52 0.04
CA ALA A 56 -8.48 -12.79 0.43
C ALA A 56 -7.68 -13.50 1.54
N MET A 57 -8.35 -14.02 2.57
CA MET A 57 -7.68 -14.76 3.64
C MET A 57 -6.98 -16.04 3.14
N ARG A 58 -7.57 -16.73 2.16
CA ARG A 58 -6.96 -17.93 1.54
C ARG A 58 -5.75 -17.56 0.68
N GLU A 59 -5.86 -16.48 -0.11
CA GLU A 59 -4.78 -16.03 -0.98
C GLU A 59 -3.54 -15.58 -0.18
N GLY A 60 -3.73 -15.03 1.00
CA GLY A 60 -2.65 -14.55 1.88
C GLY A 60 -1.67 -15.63 2.37
N LYS A 61 -1.94 -16.92 2.17
CA LYS A 61 -1.03 -18.06 2.46
C LYS A 61 -0.33 -17.99 3.82
N GLY A 62 -1.05 -17.57 4.85
CA GLY A 62 -0.53 -17.41 6.22
C GLY A 62 -0.04 -16.01 6.56
N SER A 63 -0.02 -15.08 5.62
CA SER A 63 0.16 -13.65 5.89
C SER A 63 -1.12 -13.07 6.50
N THR A 64 -0.96 -11.99 7.27
CA THR A 64 -2.10 -11.29 7.86
C THR A 64 -2.65 -10.26 6.87
N VAL A 65 -3.96 -10.27 6.65
CA VAL A 65 -4.63 -9.20 5.91
C VAL A 65 -4.53 -7.92 6.74
N ILE A 66 -3.81 -6.93 6.21
CA ILE A 66 -3.66 -5.60 6.82
C ILE A 66 -4.85 -4.72 6.43
N LYS A 67 -5.23 -4.77 5.15
CA LYS A 67 -6.33 -3.97 4.62
C LYS A 67 -7.03 -4.68 3.47
N LEU A 68 -8.35 -4.53 3.42
CA LEU A 68 -9.17 -4.84 2.26
C LEU A 68 -9.73 -3.53 1.71
N ILE A 69 -9.48 -3.27 0.45
CA ILE A 69 -9.92 -2.07 -0.25
C ILE A 69 -10.99 -2.49 -1.24
N PRO A 70 -12.25 -2.08 -1.07
CA PRO A 70 -13.31 -2.40 -2.03
C PRO A 70 -13.00 -1.84 -3.41
N GLN A 71 -13.23 -2.66 -4.46
CA GLN A 71 -13.08 -2.25 -5.85
C GLN A 71 -14.43 -2.17 -6.57
N GLY A 72 -15.54 -2.49 -5.89
CA GLY A 72 -16.90 -2.47 -6.40
C GLY A 72 -17.48 -3.86 -6.65
N PHE A 73 -18.60 -3.89 -7.34
CA PHE A 73 -19.40 -5.09 -7.59
C PHE A 73 -19.67 -5.25 -9.07
N ARG A 74 -19.79 -6.51 -9.51
CA ARG A 74 -20.29 -6.85 -10.83
C ARG A 74 -21.57 -7.68 -10.73
N CYS A 75 -22.59 -7.25 -11.44
CA CYS A 75 -23.83 -8.00 -11.61
C CYS A 75 -24.09 -8.15 -13.14
N GLY A 76 -23.95 -9.37 -13.68
CA GLY A 76 -23.91 -9.56 -15.12
C GLY A 76 -22.74 -8.79 -15.75
N ASP A 77 -23.03 -7.92 -16.72
CA ASP A 77 -22.05 -7.09 -17.40
C ASP A 77 -21.86 -5.70 -16.77
N VAL A 78 -22.61 -5.39 -15.71
CA VAL A 78 -22.59 -4.07 -15.06
C VAL A 78 -21.61 -4.07 -13.89
N MET A 79 -20.62 -3.17 -13.96
CA MET A 79 -19.71 -2.86 -12.86
C MET A 79 -20.22 -1.60 -12.13
N THR A 80 -20.38 -1.67 -10.81
CA THR A 80 -20.97 -0.59 -10.00
C THR A 80 -20.47 -0.59 -8.57
N ALA A 81 -20.52 0.57 -7.92
CA ALA A 81 -20.35 0.67 -6.47
C ALA A 81 -21.67 0.42 -5.68
N ARG A 82 -22.81 0.44 -6.36
CA ARG A 82 -24.15 0.32 -5.74
C ARG A 82 -24.95 -0.74 -6.47
N PRO A 83 -24.80 -2.03 -6.11
CA PRO A 83 -25.42 -3.13 -6.84
C PRO A 83 -26.87 -3.41 -6.44
N ILE A 84 -27.38 -2.86 -5.31
CA ILE A 84 -28.73 -3.15 -4.81
C ILE A 84 -29.78 -2.75 -5.84
N GLY A 85 -30.74 -3.66 -6.09
CA GLY A 85 -31.80 -3.49 -7.09
C GLY A 85 -31.44 -3.94 -8.51
N LEU A 86 -30.17 -4.31 -8.77
CA LEU A 86 -29.81 -4.91 -10.06
C LEU A 86 -30.30 -6.36 -10.15
N VAL A 87 -30.57 -6.81 -11.37
CA VAL A 87 -30.97 -8.20 -11.64
C VAL A 87 -29.86 -8.90 -12.43
N GLY A 88 -29.53 -10.12 -12.02
CA GLY A 88 -28.51 -10.90 -12.69
C GLY A 88 -28.40 -12.33 -12.14
N PRO A 89 -27.57 -13.18 -12.73
CA PRO A 89 -27.40 -14.56 -12.26
C PRO A 89 -26.56 -14.66 -11.00
N LYS A 90 -25.64 -13.73 -10.79
CA LYS A 90 -24.72 -13.66 -9.65
C LYS A 90 -24.30 -12.24 -9.36
N LEU A 91 -23.92 -12.00 -8.11
CA LEU A 91 -23.23 -10.81 -7.67
C LEU A 91 -21.79 -11.17 -7.33
N GLU A 92 -20.83 -10.42 -7.84
CA GLU A 92 -19.41 -10.54 -7.55
C GLU A 92 -18.92 -9.28 -6.84
N ALA A 93 -18.31 -9.44 -5.67
CA ALA A 93 -17.64 -8.36 -4.94
C ALA A 93 -16.13 -8.44 -5.19
N TYR A 94 -15.54 -7.35 -5.63
CA TYR A 94 -14.11 -7.22 -5.91
C TYR A 94 -13.42 -6.47 -4.77
N VAL A 95 -12.30 -6.99 -4.31
CA VAL A 95 -11.49 -6.36 -3.26
C VAL A 95 -10.01 -6.44 -3.60
N HIS A 96 -9.28 -5.37 -3.36
CA HIS A 96 -7.83 -5.37 -3.33
C HIS A 96 -7.36 -5.63 -1.91
N ALA A 97 -6.68 -6.75 -1.69
CA ALA A 97 -6.19 -7.18 -0.39
C ALA A 97 -4.70 -6.85 -0.26
N LEU A 98 -4.33 -6.24 0.86
CA LEU A 98 -2.95 -5.96 1.23
C LEU A 98 -2.58 -6.81 2.44
N TYR A 99 -1.49 -7.54 2.32
CA TYR A 99 -1.01 -8.51 3.30
C TYR A 99 0.32 -8.06 3.89
N GLY A 100 0.54 -8.42 5.14
CA GLY A 100 1.79 -8.16 5.82
C GLY A 100 2.14 -9.23 6.85
N SER A 101 3.33 -9.11 7.45
CA SER A 101 3.76 -9.97 8.53
C SER A 101 3.09 -9.55 9.84
N LYS A 102 2.38 -10.48 10.48
CA LYS A 102 1.81 -10.26 11.82
C LYS A 102 2.90 -9.88 12.83
N THR A 103 4.03 -10.56 12.78
CA THR A 103 5.17 -10.29 13.68
C THR A 103 5.66 -8.85 13.54
N ASN A 104 5.77 -8.35 12.30
CA ASN A 104 6.19 -6.97 12.06
C ASN A 104 5.15 -5.96 12.57
N ALA A 105 3.87 -6.23 12.36
CA ALA A 105 2.79 -5.39 12.89
C ALA A 105 2.81 -5.36 14.43
N ASP A 106 2.95 -6.52 15.07
CA ASP A 106 3.03 -6.64 16.52
C ASP A 106 4.27 -5.94 17.10
N ASN A 107 5.43 -6.05 16.43
CA ASN A 107 6.65 -5.35 16.83
C ASN A 107 6.50 -3.83 16.71
N LEU A 108 5.94 -3.35 15.60
CA LEU A 108 5.65 -1.92 15.41
C LEU A 108 4.72 -1.40 16.50
N LYS A 109 3.65 -2.14 16.81
CA LYS A 109 2.72 -1.81 17.90
C LYS A 109 3.46 -1.65 19.22
N ARG A 110 4.28 -2.62 19.59
CA ARG A 110 5.06 -2.57 20.84
C ARG A 110 6.02 -1.38 20.89
N CYS A 111 6.67 -1.05 19.79
CA CYS A 111 7.55 0.12 19.71
C CYS A 111 6.77 1.43 19.95
N ILE A 112 5.60 1.58 19.31
CA ILE A 112 4.75 2.76 19.46
C ILE A 112 4.20 2.85 20.89
N GLN A 113 3.72 1.75 21.46
CA GLN A 113 3.22 1.70 22.83
C GLN A 113 4.30 2.05 23.86
N ARG A 114 5.56 1.62 23.65
CA ARG A 114 6.69 2.02 24.50
C ARG A 114 7.00 3.51 24.42
N ALA A 115 6.62 4.19 23.34
CA ALA A 115 6.68 5.64 23.22
C ALA A 115 5.49 6.37 23.88
N GLY A 116 4.61 5.63 24.58
CA GLY A 116 3.49 6.19 25.37
C GLY A 116 2.24 6.52 24.54
N VAL A 117 2.07 5.94 23.35
CA VAL A 117 0.94 6.20 22.46
C VAL A 117 0.30 4.89 22.00
N GLU A 118 -1.02 4.84 21.89
CA GLU A 118 -1.72 3.67 21.36
C GLU A 118 -1.79 3.66 19.81
N VAL A 119 -1.74 2.47 19.23
CA VAL A 119 -2.02 2.28 17.81
C VAL A 119 -3.52 2.05 17.64
N ILE A 120 -4.18 3.02 17.04
CA ILE A 120 -5.63 2.97 16.74
C ILE A 120 -5.87 2.03 15.57
N ASN A 121 -5.07 2.17 14.48
CA ASN A 121 -5.21 1.37 13.28
C ASN A 121 -3.89 1.30 12.51
N TYR A 122 -3.85 0.36 11.57
CA TYR A 122 -2.74 0.21 10.62
C TYR A 122 -3.19 0.58 9.21
N GLU A 123 -2.33 1.29 8.49
CA GLU A 123 -2.52 1.56 7.08
C GLU A 123 -1.32 1.06 6.27
N PRO A 124 -1.54 0.38 5.15
CA PRO A 124 -0.45 0.05 4.24
C PRO A 124 0.18 1.34 3.69
N HIS A 125 1.52 1.44 3.77
CA HIS A 125 2.25 2.64 3.37
C HIS A 125 1.92 3.11 1.94
N PRO A 126 1.90 2.24 0.89
CA PRO A 126 1.56 2.67 -0.46
C PRO A 126 0.15 3.27 -0.57
N TRP A 127 -0.81 2.68 0.18
CA TRP A 127 -2.18 3.20 0.22
C TRP A 127 -2.26 4.56 0.90
N ALA A 128 -1.60 4.70 2.06
CA ALA A 128 -1.56 5.98 2.77
C ALA A 128 -0.91 7.08 1.92
N ALA A 129 0.20 6.78 1.23
CA ALA A 129 0.85 7.70 0.31
C ALA A 129 -0.10 8.13 -0.82
N ALA A 130 -0.78 7.18 -1.47
CA ALA A 130 -1.73 7.51 -2.55
C ALA A 130 -2.89 8.39 -2.06
N GLN A 131 -3.41 8.14 -0.86
CA GLN A 131 -4.46 8.99 -0.29
C GLN A 131 -3.98 10.41 0.01
N ALA A 132 -2.71 10.57 0.35
CA ALA A 132 -2.14 11.87 0.69
C ALA A 132 -1.81 12.74 -0.55
N VAL A 133 -1.38 12.12 -1.66
CA VAL A 133 -0.84 12.87 -2.81
C VAL A 133 -1.79 12.95 -4.01
N LEU A 134 -2.72 11.99 -4.19
CA LEU A 134 -3.61 11.97 -5.34
C LEU A 134 -4.91 12.72 -5.07
N SER A 135 -5.28 13.59 -5.99
CA SER A 135 -6.64 14.16 -6.09
C SER A 135 -7.67 13.12 -6.55
N GLU A 136 -8.94 13.35 -6.28
CA GLU A 136 -10.02 12.47 -6.74
C GLU A 136 -10.08 12.34 -8.27
N THR A 137 -9.71 13.39 -8.99
CA THR A 137 -9.61 13.37 -10.45
C THR A 137 -8.52 12.42 -10.92
N GLU A 138 -7.33 12.45 -10.33
CA GLU A 138 -6.23 11.56 -10.67
C GLU A 138 -6.56 10.10 -10.33
N LYS A 139 -7.21 9.85 -9.18
CA LYS A 139 -7.69 8.51 -8.82
C LYS A 139 -8.68 7.95 -9.86
N THR A 140 -9.49 8.82 -10.46
CA THR A 140 -10.50 8.43 -11.44
C THR A 140 -9.91 8.27 -12.84
N CYS A 141 -9.10 9.23 -13.29
CA CYS A 141 -8.50 9.22 -14.64
C CYS A 141 -7.40 8.16 -14.79
N GLY A 142 -6.79 7.76 -13.71
CA GLY A 142 -5.67 6.82 -13.67
C GLY A 142 -4.36 7.52 -13.29
N ALA A 143 -3.75 7.04 -12.23
CA ALA A 143 -2.46 7.52 -11.74
C ALA A 143 -1.67 6.38 -11.06
N ALA A 144 -0.36 6.51 -11.07
CA ALA A 144 0.54 5.67 -10.29
C ALA A 144 1.31 6.54 -9.29
N VAL A 145 1.37 6.10 -8.05
CA VAL A 145 2.27 6.68 -7.05
C VAL A 145 3.45 5.73 -6.87
N ILE A 146 4.64 6.26 -7.08
CA ILE A 146 5.90 5.56 -6.84
C ILE A 146 6.57 6.26 -5.67
N ASP A 147 6.82 5.51 -4.61
CA ASP A 147 7.47 5.99 -3.40
C ASP A 147 8.82 5.28 -3.23
N ILE A 148 9.90 6.05 -3.39
CA ILE A 148 11.27 5.56 -3.34
C ILE A 148 11.86 5.92 -1.98
N GLY A 149 11.84 4.94 -1.07
CA GLY A 149 12.46 5.07 0.25
C GLY A 149 13.94 4.67 0.27
N ALA A 150 14.50 4.54 1.45
CA ALA A 150 15.89 4.10 1.62
C ALA A 150 16.09 2.64 1.18
N GLN A 151 15.24 1.72 1.62
CA GLN A 151 15.40 0.28 1.42
C GLN A 151 14.34 -0.34 0.51
N THR A 152 13.26 0.36 0.25
CA THR A 152 12.16 -0.16 -0.57
C THR A 152 11.63 0.90 -1.51
N THR A 153 11.17 0.45 -2.66
CA THR A 153 10.34 1.22 -3.58
C THR A 153 8.95 0.58 -3.61
N SER A 154 7.93 1.36 -3.34
CA SER A 154 6.55 0.93 -3.46
C SER A 154 5.86 1.60 -4.64
N ILE A 155 4.95 0.86 -5.27
CA ILE A 155 4.09 1.37 -6.33
C ILE A 155 2.64 1.02 -6.03
N ILE A 156 1.75 1.97 -6.24
CA ILE A 156 0.32 1.76 -6.24
C ILE A 156 -0.28 2.42 -7.48
N VAL A 157 -1.13 1.68 -8.18
CA VAL A 157 -1.83 2.16 -9.38
C VAL A 157 -3.31 2.27 -9.06
N MET A 158 -3.87 3.41 -9.35
CA MET A 158 -5.30 3.69 -9.23
C MET A 158 -5.87 4.04 -10.59
N ALA A 159 -7.06 3.56 -10.90
CA ALA A 159 -7.85 3.96 -12.05
C ALA A 159 -9.34 3.73 -11.76
N GLU A 160 -10.20 4.54 -12.33
CA GLU A 160 -11.66 4.49 -12.13
C GLU A 160 -12.04 4.60 -10.63
N GLY A 161 -11.28 5.35 -9.85
CA GLY A 161 -11.46 5.49 -8.40
C GLY A 161 -11.09 4.24 -7.58
N ARG A 162 -10.42 3.26 -8.17
CA ARG A 162 -10.11 1.96 -7.56
C ARG A 162 -8.64 1.65 -7.61
N VAL A 163 -8.13 0.94 -6.60
CA VAL A 163 -6.77 0.38 -6.64
C VAL A 163 -6.75 -0.77 -7.63
N GLN A 164 -5.90 -0.70 -8.63
CA GLN A 164 -5.71 -1.76 -9.62
C GLN A 164 -4.57 -2.70 -9.24
N PHE A 165 -3.49 -2.12 -8.69
CA PHE A 165 -2.27 -2.85 -8.42
C PHE A 165 -1.49 -2.19 -7.27
N THR A 166 -0.80 -3.01 -6.47
CA THR A 166 0.18 -2.55 -5.49
C THR A 166 1.34 -3.54 -5.45
N ASP A 167 2.56 -3.04 -5.41
CA ASP A 167 3.76 -3.86 -5.25
C ASP A 167 4.81 -3.12 -4.41
N VAL A 168 5.68 -3.87 -3.75
CA VAL A 168 6.81 -3.33 -2.99
C VAL A 168 8.07 -4.11 -3.33
N ARG A 169 9.09 -3.39 -3.78
CA ARG A 169 10.38 -3.97 -4.12
C ARG A 169 11.41 -3.65 -3.04
N PRO A 170 12.31 -4.59 -2.71
CA PRO A 170 13.36 -4.37 -1.72
C PRO A 170 14.54 -3.58 -2.31
N TRP A 171 14.25 -2.53 -3.05
CA TRP A 171 15.20 -1.62 -3.69
C TRP A 171 14.85 -0.19 -3.31
N GLY A 172 15.84 0.56 -2.88
CA GLY A 172 15.69 1.96 -2.54
C GLY A 172 17.00 2.70 -2.66
N ALA A 173 17.06 3.92 -2.22
CA ALA A 173 18.21 4.80 -2.35
C ALA A 173 19.49 4.28 -1.67
N GLU A 174 19.37 3.36 -0.71
CA GLU A 174 20.51 2.72 -0.04
C GLU A 174 21.36 1.85 -0.99
N ILE A 175 20.79 1.37 -2.11
CA ILE A 175 21.56 0.64 -3.13
C ILE A 175 22.68 1.52 -3.66
N PHE A 176 22.39 2.78 -4.02
CA PHE A 176 23.40 3.71 -4.51
C PHE A 176 24.50 3.96 -3.48
N THR A 177 24.15 4.07 -2.20
CA THR A 177 25.14 4.22 -1.12
C THR A 177 26.07 3.02 -1.03
N ARG A 178 25.52 1.82 -1.12
CA ARG A 178 26.31 0.57 -1.08
C ARG A 178 27.20 0.41 -2.30
N ASP A 179 26.68 0.74 -3.48
CA ASP A 179 27.45 0.69 -4.73
C ASP A 179 28.62 1.68 -4.70
N LEU A 180 28.38 2.92 -4.25
CA LEU A 180 29.44 3.92 -4.05
C LEU A 180 30.49 3.45 -3.04
N ALA A 181 30.06 2.93 -1.89
CA ALA A 181 30.98 2.40 -0.87
C ALA A 181 31.87 1.29 -1.43
N MET A 182 31.27 0.37 -2.20
CA MET A 182 31.99 -0.76 -2.80
C MET A 182 32.97 -0.32 -3.90
N VAL A 183 32.52 0.54 -4.80
CA VAL A 183 33.33 1.01 -5.94
C VAL A 183 34.50 1.89 -5.50
N LEU A 184 34.25 2.77 -4.52
CA LEU A 184 35.27 3.73 -4.05
C LEU A 184 36.10 3.20 -2.87
N GLY A 185 35.71 2.06 -2.26
CA GLY A 185 36.41 1.49 -1.12
C GLY A 185 36.31 2.35 0.16
N ILE A 186 35.19 3.07 0.34
CA ILE A 186 34.93 3.97 1.47
C ILE A 186 33.85 3.39 2.40
N SER A 187 33.68 3.99 3.57
CA SER A 187 32.60 3.60 4.51
C SER A 187 31.22 3.93 3.97
N LEU A 188 30.18 3.29 4.53
CA LEU A 188 28.79 3.59 4.16
C LEU A 188 28.40 5.02 4.52
N GLU A 189 28.93 5.55 5.63
CA GLU A 189 28.69 6.92 6.06
C GLU A 189 29.27 7.92 5.04
N GLU A 190 30.53 7.74 4.65
CA GLU A 190 31.19 8.58 3.63
C GLU A 190 30.49 8.50 2.28
N ALA A 191 30.06 7.29 1.87
CA ALA A 191 29.30 7.08 0.65
C ALA A 191 27.93 7.79 0.68
N GLU A 192 27.24 7.78 1.81
CA GLU A 192 25.97 8.48 1.98
C GLU A 192 26.14 10.00 1.92
N GLU A 193 27.20 10.53 2.54
CA GLU A 193 27.54 11.95 2.45
C GLU A 193 27.91 12.35 1.01
N LEU A 194 28.71 11.55 0.33
CA LEU A 194 29.06 11.78 -1.07
C LEU A 194 27.84 11.77 -1.98
N LYS A 195 26.96 10.78 -1.81
CA LYS A 195 25.69 10.70 -2.57
C LYS A 195 24.82 11.94 -2.36
N ARG A 196 24.71 12.43 -1.12
CA ARG A 196 23.87 13.60 -0.80
C ARG A 196 24.45 14.91 -1.30
N ASN A 197 25.76 15.08 -1.21
CA ASN A 197 26.43 16.34 -1.48
C ASN A 197 26.86 16.51 -2.94
N SER A 198 27.16 15.40 -3.62
CA SER A 198 27.78 15.40 -4.96
C SER A 198 27.07 14.50 -5.97
N GLY A 199 26.00 13.79 -5.54
CA GLY A 199 25.26 12.89 -6.44
C GLY A 199 24.48 13.68 -7.49
N GLU A 200 24.82 13.48 -8.77
CA GLU A 200 24.06 13.99 -9.91
C GLU A 200 23.52 12.84 -10.77
N CYS A 201 22.28 12.97 -11.24
CA CYS A 201 21.67 12.04 -12.19
C CYS A 201 21.54 12.73 -13.55
N ARG A 202 22.66 12.83 -14.29
CA ARG A 202 22.71 13.42 -15.64
C ARG A 202 23.08 12.38 -16.67
N LEU A 203 22.20 12.12 -17.61
CA LEU A 203 22.42 11.14 -18.69
C LEU A 203 23.66 11.47 -19.56
N SER A 204 23.96 12.76 -19.74
CA SER A 204 25.12 13.24 -20.51
C SER A 204 26.47 12.89 -19.90
N GLN A 205 26.56 12.66 -18.59
CA GLN A 205 27.80 12.30 -17.91
C GLN A 205 28.03 10.77 -17.89
N VAL A 206 26.96 9.98 -17.89
CA VAL A 206 27.05 8.51 -17.99
C VAL A 206 27.62 8.06 -19.33
N ILE A 207 27.35 8.80 -20.41
CA ILE A 207 27.85 8.50 -21.77
C ILE A 207 29.34 8.84 -21.93
N ALA A 208 29.89 9.75 -21.15
CA ALA A 208 31.27 10.19 -21.23
C ALA A 208 32.30 9.28 -20.50
N GLY A 209 31.81 8.27 -19.75
CA GLY A 209 32.67 7.32 -19.02
C GLY A 209 33.41 7.91 -17.82
N GLU A 210 33.07 9.11 -17.41
CA GLU A 210 33.53 9.71 -16.16
C GLU A 210 32.59 9.33 -15.03
N VAL A 211 33.04 8.43 -14.16
CA VAL A 211 32.40 8.19 -12.87
C VAL A 211 32.84 9.33 -11.96
N VAL A 212 31.91 10.24 -11.70
CA VAL A 212 32.05 11.25 -10.64
C VAL A 212 31.34 10.77 -9.41
#